data_e1418a004ab0bf9cff7780dc26295525
#
_entry.id   e1418a004ab0bf9cff7780dc26295525
#
_cell.length_a   1.000
_cell.length_b   1.000
_cell.length_c   1.000
_cell.angle_alpha   90.00
_cell.angle_beta   90.00
_cell.angle_gamma   90.00
#
_symmetry.space_group_name_H-M   'P 1'
#
loop_
_entity.id
_entity.type
_entity.pdbx_description
1 polymer ?
#
loop_
_entity_poly.entity_id
_entity_poly.type
_entity_poly.pdbx_seq_one_letter_code
_entity_poly.pdbx_strand_id
1 'polypeptide(L)'
;MKVKLLTYNNRAGIVIDAMLLQNLIQKNVTENADILFIEHLGKNWAVPNYVADETGDVGIWIQNPRYDYLQNFKKNIWFVNEEWAGVDDLKKVDQFDYIVVKTEYARKLLEPIRPDVICLPLLSYDFYDPTIAKEQKFLHFNGRAIQKNTEVIMRQKVPITVVDTTKRFVTPSNVEYITQYMIKRDIKKMLNRHSVHICPSLYESWGHYLYEGLSTGAEIICSDIPSFSEHLDPSLVRIIPTVEKIDLDYHYCKDNLPGSFPLRKAFFLDEEKLTNVLENFEPIGREQERRDMFHDIMLKNSNRLIDFFKNI
;
A
#
# COMPACT_ATOMS: atom_id res chain seq x y z
N MET A 1 -17.17 3.01 22.95
CA MET A 1 -16.87 3.79 21.72
C MET A 1 -17.29 2.97 20.51
N LYS A 2 -18.16 3.52 19.64
CA LYS A 2 -18.58 2.89 18.37
C LYS A 2 -17.73 3.46 17.23
N VAL A 3 -16.94 2.62 16.57
CA VAL A 3 -16.02 3.01 15.49
C VAL A 3 -16.51 2.45 14.18
N LYS A 4 -16.54 3.25 13.13
CA LYS A 4 -16.85 2.81 11.77
C LYS A 4 -15.68 3.14 10.84
N LEU A 5 -15.18 2.12 10.16
CA LEU A 5 -14.16 2.26 9.12
C LEU A 5 -14.85 2.31 7.76
N LEU A 6 -14.74 3.43 7.07
CA LEU A 6 -15.46 3.71 5.82
C LEU A 6 -14.49 3.63 4.65
N THR A 7 -14.77 2.75 3.71
CA THR A 7 -13.92 2.52 2.54
C THR A 7 -14.73 1.98 1.35
N TYR A 8 -14.14 2.03 0.16
CA TYR A 8 -14.71 1.36 -1.01
C TYR A 8 -14.27 -0.11 -1.06
N ASN A 9 -15.18 -0.99 -1.47
CA ASN A 9 -14.80 -2.38 -1.72
C ASN A 9 -14.12 -2.52 -3.09
N ASN A 10 -12.88 -2.09 -3.18
CA ASN A 10 -12.07 -2.26 -4.39
C ASN A 10 -11.37 -3.63 -4.47
N ARG A 11 -11.56 -4.50 -3.46
CA ARG A 11 -10.89 -5.81 -3.32
C ARG A 11 -9.36 -5.70 -3.42
N ALA A 12 -8.79 -4.61 -2.94
CA ALA A 12 -7.36 -4.27 -3.03
C ALA A 12 -6.87 -3.64 -1.70
N GLY A 13 -5.75 -2.93 -1.74
CA GLY A 13 -5.02 -2.41 -0.58
C GLY A 13 -5.87 -1.68 0.46
N ILE A 14 -6.79 -0.80 0.04
CA ILE A 14 -7.62 -0.04 1.00
C ILE A 14 -8.58 -0.91 1.82
N VAL A 15 -9.02 -2.05 1.28
CA VAL A 15 -9.81 -3.03 2.05
C VAL A 15 -8.91 -3.75 3.05
N ILE A 16 -7.66 -4.04 2.69
CA ILE A 16 -6.67 -4.62 3.59
C ILE A 16 -6.37 -3.65 4.72
N ASP A 17 -6.18 -2.36 4.43
CA ASP A 17 -6.02 -1.30 5.42
C ASP A 17 -7.18 -1.32 6.44
N ALA A 18 -8.43 -1.32 5.94
CA ALA A 18 -9.61 -1.35 6.78
C ALA A 18 -9.67 -2.61 7.68
N MET A 19 -9.40 -3.78 7.13
CA MET A 19 -9.44 -5.05 7.87
C MET A 19 -8.36 -5.12 8.96
N LEU A 20 -7.16 -4.65 8.68
CA LEU A 20 -6.05 -4.63 9.64
C LEU A 20 -6.31 -3.63 10.76
N LEU A 21 -6.79 -2.42 10.44
CA LEU A 21 -7.20 -1.43 11.43
C LEU A 21 -8.38 -1.91 12.27
N GLN A 22 -9.40 -2.51 11.67
CA GLN A 22 -10.53 -3.08 12.41
C GLN A 22 -10.04 -4.12 13.44
N ASN A 23 -9.25 -5.09 13.00
CA ASN A 23 -8.71 -6.11 13.89
C ASN A 23 -7.88 -5.53 15.05
N LEU A 24 -7.07 -4.50 14.75
CA LEU A 24 -6.27 -3.80 15.75
C LEU A 24 -7.16 -3.11 16.79
N ILE A 25 -8.16 -2.35 16.32
CA ILE A 25 -9.09 -1.59 17.17
C ILE A 25 -9.93 -2.54 18.00
N GLN A 26 -10.48 -3.60 17.39
CA GLN A 26 -11.31 -4.57 18.11
C GLN A 26 -10.56 -5.27 19.25
N LYS A 27 -9.29 -5.58 19.05
CA LYS A 27 -8.47 -6.27 20.06
C LYS A 27 -7.98 -5.37 21.19
N ASN A 28 -7.77 -4.06 20.95
CA ASN A 28 -7.00 -3.22 21.85
C ASN A 28 -7.74 -1.98 22.35
N VAL A 29 -8.84 -1.57 21.69
CA VAL A 29 -9.52 -0.31 21.94
C VAL A 29 -11.00 -0.52 22.26
N THR A 30 -11.76 -1.11 21.34
CA THR A 30 -13.20 -1.39 21.49
C THR A 30 -13.63 -2.52 20.57
N GLU A 31 -14.46 -3.43 21.06
CA GLU A 31 -15.06 -4.50 20.24
C GLU A 31 -16.05 -3.97 19.18
N ASN A 32 -16.58 -2.75 19.38
CA ASN A 32 -17.56 -2.12 18.50
C ASN A 32 -16.89 -1.36 17.35
N ALA A 33 -16.09 -2.06 16.54
CA ALA A 33 -15.48 -1.52 15.34
C ALA A 33 -15.90 -2.31 14.10
N ASP A 34 -16.56 -1.66 13.13
CA ASP A 34 -17.09 -2.28 11.94
C ASP A 34 -16.59 -1.61 10.66
N ILE A 35 -16.46 -2.39 9.59
CA ILE A 35 -16.18 -1.87 8.25
C ILE A 35 -17.51 -1.61 7.53
N LEU A 36 -17.65 -0.39 7.01
CA LEU A 36 -18.74 0.01 6.15
C LEU A 36 -18.21 0.26 4.73
N PHE A 37 -18.74 -0.47 3.77
CA PHE A 37 -18.43 -0.21 2.37
C PHE A 37 -19.34 0.87 1.82
N ILE A 38 -18.74 1.99 1.38
CA ILE A 38 -19.44 3.12 0.77
C ILE A 38 -19.46 2.98 -0.75
N GLU A 39 -20.51 3.53 -1.40
CA GLU A 39 -20.59 3.55 -2.86
C GLU A 39 -19.51 4.44 -3.49
N HIS A 40 -18.91 3.95 -4.57
CA HIS A 40 -18.09 4.77 -5.43
C HIS A 40 -18.97 5.39 -6.51
N LEU A 41 -19.09 6.72 -6.55
CA LEU A 41 -19.87 7.43 -7.56
C LEU A 41 -19.44 6.98 -8.97
N GLY A 42 -20.38 6.38 -9.71
CA GLY A 42 -20.24 6.04 -11.12
C GLY A 42 -19.59 4.69 -11.46
N LYS A 43 -19.31 3.82 -10.50
CA LYS A 43 -18.81 2.46 -10.77
C LYS A 43 -19.65 1.42 -10.02
N ASN A 44 -20.23 0.46 -10.72
CA ASN A 44 -20.97 -0.70 -10.17
C ASN A 44 -20.01 -1.71 -9.50
N TRP A 45 -19.37 -1.29 -8.41
CA TRP A 45 -18.42 -2.11 -7.66
C TRP A 45 -19.06 -2.52 -6.34
N ALA A 46 -19.63 -3.71 -6.30
CA ALA A 46 -20.15 -4.36 -5.12
C ALA A 46 -21.31 -3.65 -4.39
N VAL A 47 -22.18 -4.44 -3.84
CA VAL A 47 -23.38 -4.06 -3.09
C VAL A 47 -23.01 -3.15 -1.93
N PRO A 48 -23.50 -1.92 -1.87
CA PRO A 48 -23.30 -1.06 -0.73
C PRO A 48 -24.10 -1.58 0.44
N ASN A 49 -23.48 -1.78 1.59
CA ASN A 49 -24.20 -1.64 2.83
C ASN A 49 -24.47 -0.14 2.97
N TYR A 50 -25.70 0.28 2.83
CA TYR A 50 -26.11 1.66 2.79
C TYR A 50 -25.80 2.35 4.14
N VAL A 51 -25.04 3.43 4.10
CA VAL A 51 -24.47 4.08 5.29
C VAL A 51 -25.28 5.28 5.74
N ALA A 52 -26.35 5.65 5.02
CA ALA A 52 -27.10 6.89 5.29
C ALA A 52 -27.58 7.03 6.75
N ASP A 53 -27.95 5.92 7.38
CA ASP A 53 -28.50 5.91 8.75
C ASP A 53 -27.47 5.43 9.79
N GLU A 54 -26.25 5.10 9.38
CA GLU A 54 -25.21 4.64 10.29
C GLU A 54 -24.57 5.79 11.04
N THR A 55 -24.53 5.69 12.35
CA THR A 55 -23.94 6.68 13.26
C THR A 55 -22.87 6.04 14.12
N GLY A 56 -21.93 6.83 14.63
CA GLY A 56 -20.89 6.36 15.53
C GLY A 56 -20.20 7.46 16.32
N ASP A 57 -19.36 7.05 17.25
CA ASP A 57 -18.52 8.01 17.95
C ASP A 57 -17.36 8.46 17.05
N VAL A 58 -16.78 7.53 16.26
CA VAL A 58 -15.64 7.80 15.37
C VAL A 58 -15.91 7.22 13.98
N GLY A 59 -15.77 8.05 12.95
CA GLY A 59 -15.70 7.67 11.53
C GLY A 59 -14.27 7.72 11.03
N ILE A 60 -13.74 6.58 10.56
CA ILE A 60 -12.41 6.47 9.97
C ILE A 60 -12.56 6.32 8.46
N TRP A 61 -12.21 7.36 7.73
CA TRP A 61 -12.31 7.44 6.27
C TRP A 61 -10.99 7.00 5.63
N ILE A 62 -11.02 5.90 4.89
CA ILE A 62 -9.81 5.37 4.26
C ILE A 62 -9.80 5.78 2.79
N GLN A 63 -8.83 6.60 2.43
CA GLN A 63 -8.55 7.17 1.12
C GLN A 63 -9.58 8.24 0.70
N ASN A 64 -10.79 7.89 0.28
CA ASN A 64 -11.73 8.83 -0.33
C ASN A 64 -12.94 9.06 0.59
N PRO A 65 -13.03 10.19 1.28
CA PRO A 65 -14.15 10.45 2.20
C PRO A 65 -15.44 10.81 1.45
N ARG A 66 -16.57 10.59 2.13
CA ARG A 66 -17.89 11.05 1.71
C ARG A 66 -18.35 12.17 2.66
N TYR A 67 -18.22 13.39 2.20
CA TYR A 67 -18.45 14.60 2.98
C TYR A 67 -19.88 14.73 3.50
N ASP A 68 -20.85 14.22 2.75
CA ASP A 68 -22.26 14.15 3.11
C ASP A 68 -22.57 13.26 4.35
N TYR A 69 -21.64 12.41 4.76
CA TYR A 69 -21.80 11.53 5.93
C TYR A 69 -20.91 11.90 7.13
N LEU A 70 -20.07 12.93 7.04
CA LEU A 70 -19.22 13.33 8.17
C LEU A 70 -20.05 13.67 9.42
N GLN A 71 -21.21 14.27 9.24
CA GLN A 71 -22.15 14.64 10.31
C GLN A 71 -22.70 13.44 11.13
N ASN A 72 -22.56 12.23 10.60
CA ASN A 72 -23.02 11.01 11.26
C ASN A 72 -22.08 10.55 12.37
N PHE A 73 -20.92 11.18 12.51
CA PHE A 73 -19.88 10.80 13.47
C PHE A 73 -19.51 12.01 14.34
N LYS A 74 -19.25 11.76 15.63
CA LYS A 74 -18.81 12.81 16.57
C LYS A 74 -17.38 13.27 16.27
N LYS A 75 -16.54 12.34 15.79
CA LYS A 75 -15.16 12.61 15.32
C LYS A 75 -14.93 11.94 13.98
N ASN A 76 -14.22 12.63 13.10
CA ASN A 76 -13.87 12.17 11.78
C ASN A 76 -12.35 12.13 11.61
N ILE A 77 -11.83 10.98 11.22
CA ILE A 77 -10.42 10.75 10.97
C ILE A 77 -10.26 10.38 9.50
N TRP A 78 -9.41 11.09 8.77
CA TRP A 78 -9.12 10.76 7.38
C TRP A 78 -7.72 10.14 7.26
N PHE A 79 -7.65 8.85 6.90
CA PHE A 79 -6.44 8.16 6.48
C PHE A 79 -6.20 8.43 5.00
N VAL A 80 -5.29 9.33 4.73
CA VAL A 80 -4.97 9.83 3.39
C VAL A 80 -4.02 8.87 2.68
N ASN A 81 -4.33 8.57 1.41
CA ASN A 81 -3.35 8.13 0.44
C ASN A 81 -3.01 9.36 -0.41
N GLU A 82 -1.86 9.97 -0.16
CA GLU A 82 -1.49 11.29 -0.72
C GLU A 82 -1.50 11.29 -2.25
N GLU A 83 -1.14 10.19 -2.86
CA GLU A 83 -1.13 10.03 -4.31
C GLU A 83 -2.55 10.01 -4.94
N TRP A 84 -3.57 9.85 -4.11
CA TRP A 84 -4.98 9.83 -4.51
C TRP A 84 -5.81 10.96 -3.88
N ALA A 85 -5.19 11.85 -3.11
CA ALA A 85 -5.86 13.02 -2.54
C ALA A 85 -6.12 14.07 -3.63
N GLY A 86 -7.38 14.25 -3.98
CA GLY A 86 -7.80 15.21 -4.99
C GLY A 86 -7.75 16.66 -4.51
N VAL A 87 -7.70 17.61 -5.44
CA VAL A 87 -7.74 19.06 -5.13
C VAL A 87 -8.95 19.40 -4.25
N ASP A 88 -10.12 18.84 -4.56
CA ASP A 88 -11.35 19.15 -3.83
C ASP A 88 -11.37 18.51 -2.44
N ASP A 89 -10.68 17.37 -2.26
CA ASP A 89 -10.50 16.77 -0.95
C ASP A 89 -9.58 17.63 -0.09
N LEU A 90 -8.48 18.13 -0.65
CA LEU A 90 -7.52 18.99 0.06
C LEU A 90 -8.11 20.33 0.49
N LYS A 91 -9.08 20.87 -0.24
CA LYS A 91 -9.84 22.08 0.17
C LYS A 91 -10.76 21.84 1.38
N LYS A 92 -11.01 20.59 1.75
CA LYS A 92 -11.97 20.21 2.79
C LYS A 92 -11.30 19.52 4.00
N VAL A 93 -9.98 19.56 4.10
CA VAL A 93 -9.22 18.94 5.21
C VAL A 93 -9.67 19.41 6.59
N ASP A 94 -10.14 20.66 6.69
CA ASP A 94 -10.63 21.25 7.94
C ASP A 94 -11.94 20.65 8.45
N GLN A 95 -12.61 19.83 7.65
CA GLN A 95 -13.81 19.12 8.08
C GLN A 95 -13.50 17.85 8.90
N PHE A 96 -12.22 17.49 9.02
CA PHE A 96 -11.78 16.32 9.79
C PHE A 96 -11.14 16.76 11.11
N ASP A 97 -11.42 16.00 12.18
CA ASP A 97 -10.77 16.19 13.48
C ASP A 97 -9.28 15.78 13.40
N TYR A 98 -8.97 14.74 12.63
CA TYR A 98 -7.61 14.25 12.43
C TYR A 98 -7.35 13.90 10.98
N ILE A 99 -6.19 14.31 10.48
CA ILE A 99 -5.62 13.87 9.20
C ILE A 99 -4.44 12.95 9.50
N VAL A 100 -4.50 11.73 8.98
CA VAL A 100 -3.48 10.71 9.19
C VAL A 100 -2.88 10.31 7.85
N VAL A 101 -1.56 10.30 7.78
CA VAL A 101 -0.76 9.81 6.66
C VAL A 101 0.16 8.67 7.10
N LYS A 102 0.76 7.96 6.17
CA LYS A 102 1.49 6.72 6.44
C LYS A 102 3.01 6.91 6.46
N THR A 103 3.51 8.06 5.96
CA THR A 103 4.94 8.37 5.84
C THR A 103 5.23 9.79 6.31
N GLU A 104 6.45 10.05 6.76
CA GLU A 104 6.91 11.41 7.08
C GLU A 104 7.00 12.28 5.82
N TYR A 105 7.26 11.67 4.66
CA TYR A 105 7.19 12.37 3.38
C TYR A 105 5.78 12.93 3.11
N ALA A 106 4.74 12.10 3.22
CA ALA A 106 3.36 12.53 3.04
C ALA A 106 2.95 13.59 4.08
N ARG A 107 3.45 13.48 5.33
CA ARG A 107 3.23 14.50 6.36
C ARG A 107 3.79 15.85 5.92
N LYS A 108 5.03 15.89 5.43
CA LYS A 108 5.65 17.13 4.93
C LYS A 108 4.91 17.73 3.72
N LEU A 109 4.33 16.90 2.84
CA LEU A 109 3.53 17.37 1.71
C LEU A 109 2.22 18.03 2.16
N LEU A 110 1.60 17.53 3.22
CA LEU A 110 0.31 18.03 3.73
C LEU A 110 0.47 19.13 4.79
N GLU A 111 1.59 19.20 5.49
CA GLU A 111 1.85 20.18 6.55
C GLU A 111 1.59 21.65 6.16
N PRO A 112 1.89 22.11 4.92
CA PRO A 112 1.56 23.47 4.49
C PRO A 112 0.04 23.74 4.37
N ILE A 113 -0.76 22.68 4.23
CA ILE A 113 -2.23 22.75 4.09
C ILE A 113 -2.89 22.55 5.45
N ARG A 114 -2.38 21.61 6.23
CA ARG A 114 -2.87 21.23 7.56
C ARG A 114 -1.70 20.92 8.49
N PRO A 115 -1.28 21.86 9.39
CA PRO A 115 -0.06 21.71 10.19
C PRO A 115 -0.06 20.57 11.21
N ASP A 116 -1.23 20.12 11.64
CA ASP A 116 -1.42 19.07 12.66
C ASP A 116 -1.60 17.65 12.06
N VAL A 117 -1.11 17.42 10.85
CA VAL A 117 -1.10 16.09 10.21
C VAL A 117 -0.28 15.10 11.01
N ILE A 118 -0.84 13.93 11.25
CA ILE A 118 -0.25 12.86 12.04
C ILE A 118 0.31 11.78 11.12
N CYS A 119 1.56 11.40 11.30
CA CYS A 119 2.15 10.25 10.60
C CYS A 119 1.94 8.98 11.42
N LEU A 120 1.13 8.05 10.91
CA LEU A 120 0.88 6.72 11.48
C LEU A 120 1.02 5.66 10.39
N PRO A 121 2.18 5.02 10.25
CA PRO A 121 2.37 3.93 9.31
C PRO A 121 1.42 2.77 9.59
N LEU A 122 1.03 2.06 8.52
CA LEU A 122 0.07 0.96 8.64
C LEU A 122 0.72 -0.38 9.00
N LEU A 123 -0.13 -1.40 9.03
CA LEU A 123 0.25 -2.80 9.21
C LEU A 123 0.19 -3.52 7.85
N SER A 124 0.83 -4.70 7.78
CA SER A 124 0.69 -5.64 6.66
C SER A 124 0.55 -7.07 7.20
N TYR A 125 0.01 -7.97 6.38
CA TYR A 125 -0.10 -9.38 6.77
C TYR A 125 1.25 -10.05 6.87
N ASP A 126 1.42 -10.90 7.89
CA ASP A 126 2.49 -11.89 7.91
C ASP A 126 2.05 -13.12 7.12
N PHE A 127 2.75 -13.39 6.03
CA PHE A 127 2.51 -14.54 5.16
C PHE A 127 3.51 -15.68 5.35
N TYR A 128 4.43 -15.58 6.30
CA TYR A 128 5.42 -16.62 6.50
C TYR A 128 4.82 -18.02 6.68
N ASP A 129 5.45 -18.99 6.04
CA ASP A 129 5.13 -20.40 6.18
C ASP A 129 6.41 -21.23 6.06
N PRO A 130 6.93 -21.77 7.18
CA PRO A 130 8.17 -22.56 7.18
C PRO A 130 8.05 -23.89 6.46
N THR A 131 6.83 -24.33 6.13
CA THR A 131 6.60 -25.60 5.43
C THR A 131 6.76 -25.49 3.91
N ILE A 132 6.84 -24.26 3.38
CA ILE A 132 6.99 -24.01 1.96
C ILE A 132 8.48 -23.79 1.65
N ALA A 133 9.07 -24.71 0.90
CA ALA A 133 10.45 -24.57 0.46
C ALA A 133 10.60 -23.38 -0.52
N LYS A 134 11.62 -22.57 -0.28
CA LYS A 134 11.97 -21.46 -1.17
C LYS A 134 12.77 -21.93 -2.38
N GLU A 135 12.50 -21.32 -3.50
CA GLU A 135 13.26 -21.45 -4.74
C GLU A 135 13.92 -20.10 -5.04
N GLN A 136 15.15 -20.13 -5.56
CA GLN A 136 15.83 -18.90 -6.01
C GLN A 136 15.20 -18.41 -7.31
N LYS A 137 14.06 -17.75 -7.16
CA LYS A 137 13.25 -17.18 -8.24
C LYS A 137 12.85 -15.76 -7.92
N PHE A 138 12.75 -14.94 -8.95
CA PHE A 138 12.25 -13.57 -8.87
C PHE A 138 10.72 -13.56 -8.97
N LEU A 139 10.08 -12.74 -8.14
CA LEU A 139 8.65 -12.49 -8.16
C LEU A 139 8.37 -11.00 -8.23
N HIS A 140 7.52 -10.60 -9.18
CA HIS A 140 6.85 -9.30 -9.15
C HIS A 140 5.35 -9.50 -8.97
N PHE A 141 4.83 -9.12 -7.78
CA PHE A 141 3.43 -9.28 -7.44
C PHE A 141 2.67 -7.96 -7.63
N ASN A 142 2.24 -7.68 -8.86
CA ASN A 142 1.52 -6.45 -9.18
C ASN A 142 0.06 -6.48 -8.71
N GLY A 143 -0.66 -7.56 -8.95
CA GLY A 143 -2.12 -7.60 -8.80
C GLY A 143 -2.83 -6.83 -9.92
N ARG A 144 -3.13 -5.52 -9.75
CA ARG A 144 -3.84 -4.69 -10.74
C ARG A 144 -3.30 -3.27 -10.89
N ALA A 145 -2.39 -2.89 -10.05
CA ALA A 145 -1.99 -1.49 -9.90
C ALA A 145 -0.94 -1.08 -10.93
N ILE A 146 -1.19 -0.04 -11.71
CA ILE A 146 -0.24 0.43 -12.74
C ILE A 146 0.99 1.08 -12.12
N GLN A 147 0.82 1.76 -10.99
CA GLN A 147 1.92 2.39 -10.27
C GLN A 147 3.00 1.41 -9.79
N LYS A 148 2.71 0.11 -9.77
CA LYS A 148 3.71 -0.93 -9.46
C LYS A 148 4.71 -1.18 -10.58
N ASN A 149 4.60 -0.42 -11.69
CA ASN A 149 5.61 -0.34 -12.75
C ASN A 149 6.00 -1.70 -13.36
N THR A 150 5.01 -2.57 -13.59
CA THR A 150 5.23 -3.88 -14.22
C THR A 150 5.94 -3.77 -15.57
N GLU A 151 5.77 -2.65 -16.27
CA GLU A 151 6.38 -2.41 -17.56
C GLU A 151 7.91 -2.54 -17.51
N VAL A 152 8.56 -2.00 -16.48
CA VAL A 152 10.02 -2.12 -16.34
C VAL A 152 10.46 -3.56 -16.12
N ILE A 153 9.63 -4.37 -15.46
CA ILE A 153 9.88 -5.79 -15.23
C ILE A 153 9.77 -6.58 -16.53
N MET A 154 8.80 -6.25 -17.38
CA MET A 154 8.60 -6.93 -18.66
C MET A 154 9.75 -6.69 -19.67
N ARG A 155 10.59 -5.67 -19.42
CA ARG A 155 11.79 -5.40 -20.25
C ARG A 155 13.04 -6.14 -19.77
N GLN A 156 13.00 -6.75 -18.57
CA GLN A 156 14.15 -7.48 -18.04
C GLN A 156 14.36 -8.82 -18.78
N LYS A 157 15.62 -9.30 -18.81
CA LYS A 157 15.99 -10.52 -19.55
C LYS A 157 16.09 -11.77 -18.66
N VAL A 158 16.16 -11.59 -17.35
CA VAL A 158 16.22 -12.72 -16.40
C VAL A 158 14.86 -13.39 -16.25
N PRO A 159 14.79 -14.69 -15.88
CA PRO A 159 13.51 -15.36 -15.60
C PRO A 159 12.79 -14.73 -14.42
N ILE A 160 11.55 -14.25 -14.60
CA ILE A 160 10.74 -13.61 -13.57
C ILE A 160 9.32 -14.15 -13.60
N THR A 161 8.75 -14.47 -12.43
CA THR A 161 7.32 -14.71 -12.28
C THR A 161 6.62 -13.36 -12.03
N VAL A 162 5.65 -13.03 -12.87
CA VAL A 162 4.85 -11.80 -12.77
C VAL A 162 3.38 -12.15 -12.52
N VAL A 163 2.81 -11.62 -11.45
CA VAL A 163 1.38 -11.73 -11.16
C VAL A 163 0.70 -10.40 -11.49
N ASP A 164 -0.06 -10.37 -12.59
CA ASP A 164 -0.85 -9.20 -13.01
C ASP A 164 -2.19 -9.63 -13.64
N THR A 165 -3.26 -9.43 -12.91
CA THR A 165 -4.60 -9.88 -13.33
C THR A 165 -5.22 -9.03 -14.44
N THR A 166 -4.57 -7.97 -14.90
CA THR A 166 -5.09 -7.05 -15.93
C THR A 166 -4.71 -7.42 -17.36
N LYS A 167 -3.74 -8.33 -17.55
CA LYS A 167 -3.27 -8.80 -18.87
C LYS A 167 -2.81 -7.67 -19.80
N ARG A 168 -2.15 -6.65 -19.26
CA ARG A 168 -1.80 -5.44 -20.01
C ARG A 168 -0.61 -5.59 -20.95
N PHE A 169 0.18 -6.62 -20.77
CA PHE A 169 1.47 -6.76 -21.47
C PHE A 169 1.50 -8.00 -22.35
N VAL A 170 2.25 -7.91 -23.46
CA VAL A 170 2.71 -9.06 -24.22
C VAL A 170 3.76 -9.78 -23.38
N THR A 171 3.61 -11.09 -23.19
CA THR A 171 4.51 -11.87 -22.33
C THR A 171 5.82 -12.19 -23.02
N PRO A 172 6.97 -11.70 -22.53
CA PRO A 172 8.29 -12.13 -23.01
C PRO A 172 8.53 -13.60 -22.67
N SER A 173 9.39 -14.27 -23.44
CA SER A 173 9.66 -15.72 -23.28
C SER A 173 10.31 -16.11 -21.95
N ASN A 174 10.96 -15.15 -21.28
CA ASN A 174 11.59 -15.33 -19.97
C ASN A 174 10.65 -15.01 -18.79
N VAL A 175 9.40 -14.63 -19.03
CA VAL A 175 8.43 -14.26 -17.99
C VAL A 175 7.35 -15.33 -17.84
N GLU A 176 7.21 -15.86 -16.62
CA GLU A 176 6.03 -16.62 -16.22
C GLU A 176 4.92 -15.62 -15.82
N TYR A 177 3.93 -15.40 -16.71
CA TYR A 177 2.92 -14.37 -16.51
C TYR A 177 1.62 -14.96 -16.03
N ILE A 178 1.30 -14.74 -14.74
CA ILE A 178 0.10 -15.25 -14.07
C ILE A 178 -0.97 -14.15 -14.07
N THR A 179 -2.08 -14.41 -14.77
CA THR A 179 -3.18 -13.45 -14.92
C THR A 179 -4.43 -13.84 -14.15
N GLN A 180 -4.39 -14.96 -13.42
CA GLN A 180 -5.51 -15.46 -12.65
C GLN A 180 -5.63 -14.73 -11.32
N TYR A 181 -6.87 -14.53 -10.87
CA TYR A 181 -7.13 -14.05 -9.52
C TYR A 181 -6.68 -15.12 -8.50
N MET A 182 -5.90 -14.69 -7.52
CA MET A 182 -5.37 -15.57 -6.48
C MET A 182 -6.10 -15.35 -5.16
N ILE A 183 -6.50 -16.43 -4.51
CA ILE A 183 -7.00 -16.38 -3.13
C ILE A 183 -5.83 -16.30 -2.15
N LYS A 184 -6.10 -15.87 -0.90
CA LYS A 184 -5.07 -15.64 0.13
C LYS A 184 -4.12 -16.83 0.33
N ARG A 185 -4.64 -18.07 0.27
CA ARG A 185 -3.81 -19.29 0.37
C ARG A 185 -2.78 -19.41 -0.75
N ASP A 186 -3.18 -19.07 -1.97
CA ASP A 186 -2.31 -19.21 -3.13
C ASP A 186 -1.31 -18.04 -3.20
N ILE A 187 -1.73 -16.83 -2.76
CA ILE A 187 -0.82 -15.70 -2.52
C ILE A 187 0.26 -16.11 -1.52
N LYS A 188 -0.13 -16.70 -0.37
CA LYS A 188 0.82 -17.17 0.65
C LYS A 188 1.85 -18.14 0.08
N LYS A 189 1.40 -19.12 -0.74
CA LYS A 189 2.30 -20.06 -1.40
C LYS A 189 3.26 -19.35 -2.36
N MET A 190 2.75 -18.44 -3.16
CA MET A 190 3.54 -17.69 -4.13
C MET A 190 4.63 -16.88 -3.46
N LEU A 191 4.29 -16.10 -2.42
CA LEU A 191 5.22 -15.26 -1.70
C LEU A 191 6.33 -16.08 -1.00
N ASN A 192 5.98 -17.22 -0.39
CA ASN A 192 6.97 -18.07 0.30
C ASN A 192 7.87 -18.83 -0.66
N ARG A 193 7.33 -19.28 -1.81
CA ARG A 193 8.11 -20.05 -2.79
C ARG A 193 9.22 -19.24 -3.44
N HIS A 194 9.03 -17.95 -3.68
CA HIS A 194 9.98 -17.08 -4.32
C HIS A 194 10.89 -16.43 -3.27
N SER A 195 12.21 -16.65 -3.39
CA SER A 195 13.18 -16.09 -2.43
C SER A 195 13.51 -14.62 -2.68
N VAL A 196 13.12 -14.05 -3.84
CA VAL A 196 13.42 -12.66 -4.20
C VAL A 196 12.16 -11.99 -4.73
N HIS A 197 11.77 -10.85 -4.13
CA HIS A 197 10.63 -10.06 -4.58
C HIS A 197 11.09 -8.72 -5.15
N ILE A 198 10.56 -8.35 -6.31
CA ILE A 198 10.87 -7.08 -6.99
C ILE A 198 9.70 -6.14 -6.86
N CYS A 199 9.93 -4.99 -6.23
CA CYS A 199 8.93 -3.99 -5.87
C CYS A 199 9.26 -2.62 -6.49
N PRO A 200 9.13 -2.45 -7.83
CA PRO A 200 9.62 -1.29 -8.57
C PRO A 200 8.59 -0.15 -8.64
N SER A 201 7.79 0.05 -7.61
CA SER A 201 6.71 1.04 -7.61
C SER A 201 7.19 2.45 -7.92
N LEU A 202 6.37 3.20 -8.65
CA LEU A 202 6.55 4.63 -8.92
C LEU A 202 6.13 5.49 -7.72
N TYR A 203 5.13 5.05 -7.01
CA TYR A 203 4.59 5.66 -5.78
C TYR A 203 3.74 4.66 -5.03
N GLU A 204 3.70 4.80 -3.73
CA GLU A 204 2.84 4.05 -2.80
C GLU A 204 2.68 4.87 -1.53
N SER A 205 1.49 4.97 -0.96
CA SER A 205 1.35 5.48 0.41
C SER A 205 1.88 4.50 1.44
N TRP A 206 1.77 3.17 1.18
CA TRP A 206 2.28 2.13 2.08
C TRP A 206 2.99 1.00 1.35
N GLY A 207 2.31 0.29 0.43
CA GLY A 207 2.91 -0.75 -0.40
C GLY A 207 2.90 -2.14 0.25
N HIS A 208 1.73 -2.64 0.65
CA HIS A 208 1.57 -3.96 1.29
C HIS A 208 2.40 -5.07 0.68
N TYR A 209 2.46 -5.17 -0.65
CA TYR A 209 3.11 -6.27 -1.34
C TYR A 209 4.62 -6.39 -1.05
N LEU A 210 5.27 -5.26 -0.72
CA LEU A 210 6.66 -5.27 -0.27
C LEU A 210 6.77 -5.87 1.13
N TYR A 211 5.96 -5.37 2.08
CA TYR A 211 6.00 -5.84 3.46
C TYR A 211 5.52 -7.30 3.58
N GLU A 212 4.55 -7.70 2.77
CA GLU A 212 4.10 -9.09 2.67
C GLU A 212 5.21 -10.00 2.14
N GLY A 213 6.01 -9.55 1.18
CA GLY A 213 7.22 -10.22 0.73
C GLY A 213 8.27 -10.30 1.84
N LEU A 214 8.53 -9.17 2.51
CA LEU A 214 9.48 -9.09 3.63
C LEU A 214 9.11 -10.03 4.77
N SER A 215 7.81 -10.19 5.07
CA SER A 215 7.31 -11.08 6.11
C SER A 215 7.73 -12.53 5.90
N THR A 216 7.87 -12.95 4.65
CA THR A 216 8.35 -14.31 4.33
C THR A 216 9.86 -14.46 4.47
N GLY A 217 10.60 -13.38 4.74
CA GLY A 217 12.06 -13.34 4.76
C GLY A 217 12.68 -13.31 3.36
N ALA A 218 11.89 -13.08 2.30
CA ALA A 218 12.39 -12.93 0.95
C ALA A 218 13.34 -11.74 0.82
N GLU A 219 14.30 -11.82 -0.07
CA GLU A 219 15.11 -10.68 -0.43
C GLU A 219 14.29 -9.67 -1.24
N ILE A 220 14.35 -8.41 -0.86
CA ILE A 220 13.58 -7.35 -1.50
C ILE A 220 14.49 -6.52 -2.39
N ILE A 221 14.07 -6.33 -3.64
CA ILE A 221 14.63 -5.35 -4.57
C ILE A 221 13.53 -4.32 -4.83
N CYS A 222 13.71 -3.07 -4.42
CA CYS A 222 12.65 -2.07 -4.51
C CYS A 222 13.14 -0.72 -5.00
N SER A 223 12.20 0.11 -5.47
CA SER A 223 12.46 1.52 -5.77
C SER A 223 12.76 2.29 -4.49
N ASP A 224 13.64 3.30 -4.58
CA ASP A 224 13.87 4.29 -3.53
C ASP A 224 12.69 5.28 -3.50
N ILE A 225 11.60 4.86 -2.86
CA ILE A 225 10.41 5.71 -2.62
C ILE A 225 10.18 5.83 -1.12
N PRO A 226 9.60 6.95 -0.66
CA PRO A 226 9.49 7.24 0.78
C PRO A 226 8.83 6.15 1.61
N SER A 227 7.74 5.55 1.10
CA SER A 227 7.02 4.47 1.80
C SER A 227 7.84 3.20 2.03
N PHE A 228 8.95 3.05 1.30
CA PHE A 228 9.87 1.93 1.46
C PHE A 228 11.13 2.37 2.24
N SER A 229 11.82 3.40 1.75
CA SER A 229 13.11 3.81 2.31
C SER A 229 13.03 4.40 3.72
N GLU A 230 11.88 4.95 4.13
CA GLU A 230 11.69 5.44 5.51
C GLU A 230 11.70 4.33 6.57
N HIS A 231 11.46 3.07 6.19
CA HIS A 231 11.24 1.98 7.14
C HIS A 231 12.21 0.81 7.00
N LEU A 232 12.89 0.69 5.85
CA LEU A 232 13.74 -0.46 5.55
C LEU A 232 15.20 -0.20 5.91
N ASP A 233 15.87 -1.23 6.44
CA ASP A 233 17.33 -1.23 6.59
C ASP A 233 17.99 -1.53 5.23
N PRO A 234 18.74 -0.58 4.65
CA PRO A 234 19.37 -0.78 3.35
C PRO A 234 20.45 -1.87 3.33
N SER A 235 20.91 -2.35 4.51
CA SER A 235 21.82 -3.50 4.59
C SER A 235 21.13 -4.84 4.38
N LEU A 236 19.79 -4.89 4.46
CA LEU A 236 18.96 -6.09 4.37
C LEU A 236 18.18 -6.18 3.06
N VAL A 237 18.04 -5.08 2.34
CA VAL A 237 17.28 -4.96 1.10
C VAL A 237 18.09 -4.24 0.01
N ARG A 238 17.72 -4.42 -1.24
CA ARG A 238 18.35 -3.69 -2.36
C ARG A 238 17.45 -2.56 -2.80
N ILE A 239 17.84 -1.34 -2.50
CA ILE A 239 17.13 -0.13 -2.90
C ILE A 239 17.72 0.39 -4.20
N ILE A 240 16.89 0.45 -5.25
CA ILE A 240 17.28 0.97 -6.55
C ILE A 240 17.00 2.48 -6.57
N PRO A 241 18.00 3.33 -6.85
CA PRO A 241 17.83 4.77 -6.89
C PRO A 241 16.72 5.19 -7.84
N THR A 242 16.05 6.28 -7.50
CA THR A 242 14.97 6.86 -8.31
C THR A 242 15.22 8.33 -8.60
N VAL A 243 14.53 8.85 -9.61
CA VAL A 243 14.40 10.28 -9.87
C VAL A 243 12.95 10.69 -9.69
N GLU A 244 12.72 11.62 -8.77
CA GLU A 244 11.38 12.19 -8.57
C GLU A 244 11.00 13.06 -9.77
N LYS A 245 9.78 12.86 -10.29
CA LYS A 245 9.17 13.70 -11.32
C LYS A 245 7.73 14.01 -10.95
N ILE A 246 7.24 15.17 -11.34
CA ILE A 246 5.80 15.46 -11.27
C ILE A 246 5.12 14.54 -12.28
N ASP A 247 4.13 13.77 -11.82
CA ASP A 247 3.37 12.84 -12.66
C ASP A 247 2.35 13.60 -13.53
N LEU A 248 2.84 14.35 -14.53
CA LEU A 248 2.00 15.07 -15.49
C LEU A 248 1.63 14.21 -16.71
N ASP A 249 2.41 13.17 -17.01
CA ASP A 249 2.36 12.46 -18.30
C ASP A 249 2.09 10.96 -18.18
N TYR A 250 1.96 10.40 -16.97
CA TYR A 250 1.77 8.97 -16.82
C TYR A 250 0.33 8.54 -17.16
N HIS A 251 0.18 7.39 -17.79
CA HIS A 251 -1.08 6.85 -18.37
C HIS A 251 -2.33 6.90 -17.48
N TYR A 252 -2.17 7.13 -16.17
CA TYR A 252 -3.29 7.34 -15.25
C TYR A 252 -3.92 8.73 -15.37
N CYS A 253 -3.18 9.71 -15.87
CA CYS A 253 -3.70 11.07 -16.06
C CYS A 253 -4.52 11.22 -17.35
N LYS A 254 -4.59 10.22 -18.23
CA LYS A 254 -5.39 10.31 -19.46
C LYS A 254 -6.89 10.51 -19.20
N ASP A 255 -7.38 9.99 -18.06
CA ASP A 255 -8.79 10.13 -17.67
C ASP A 255 -9.01 11.21 -16.59
N ASN A 256 -7.94 11.81 -16.07
CA ASN A 256 -7.98 12.86 -15.06
C ASN A 256 -7.25 14.10 -15.60
N LEU A 257 -7.83 15.27 -15.40
CA LEU A 257 -7.20 16.53 -15.76
C LEU A 257 -5.84 16.67 -15.06
N PRO A 258 -4.80 17.18 -15.75
CA PRO A 258 -3.52 17.47 -15.10
C PRO A 258 -3.73 18.30 -13.84
N GLY A 259 -3.08 17.90 -12.73
CA GLY A 259 -3.24 18.58 -11.44
C GLY A 259 -4.41 18.08 -10.58
N SER A 260 -5.18 17.06 -11.00
CA SER A 260 -6.27 16.50 -10.17
C SER A 260 -5.76 15.91 -8.84
N PHE A 261 -4.50 15.47 -8.80
CA PHE A 261 -3.84 14.90 -7.62
C PHE A 261 -2.52 15.64 -7.34
N PRO A 262 -2.57 16.81 -6.71
CA PRO A 262 -1.43 17.73 -6.62
C PRO A 262 -0.28 17.22 -5.73
N LEU A 263 -0.54 16.24 -4.86
CA LEU A 263 0.47 15.64 -3.98
C LEU A 263 1.16 14.42 -4.60
N ARG A 264 0.66 13.94 -5.76
CA ARG A 264 1.24 12.78 -6.44
C ARG A 264 2.59 13.11 -7.03
N LYS A 265 3.60 12.35 -6.63
CA LYS A 265 4.94 12.37 -7.20
C LYS A 265 5.29 10.97 -7.68
N ALA A 266 5.83 10.85 -8.87
CA ALA A 266 6.32 9.59 -9.41
C ALA A 266 7.84 9.52 -9.27
N PHE A 267 8.34 8.37 -8.80
CA PHE A 267 9.74 8.08 -8.57
C PHE A 267 10.19 7.04 -9.61
N PHE A 268 10.79 7.51 -10.68
CA PHE A 268 11.26 6.65 -11.77
C PHE A 268 12.58 6.01 -11.38
N LEU A 269 12.59 4.69 -11.24
CA LEU A 269 13.80 3.96 -10.87
C LEU A 269 14.84 3.99 -11.99
N ASP A 270 16.11 3.84 -11.61
CA ASP A 270 17.24 3.59 -12.50
C ASP A 270 17.15 2.16 -13.08
N GLU A 271 16.62 2.07 -14.31
CA GLU A 271 16.37 0.79 -14.97
C GLU A 271 17.68 0.04 -15.31
N GLU A 272 18.75 0.76 -15.65
CA GLU A 272 20.06 0.15 -15.93
C GLU A 272 20.62 -0.50 -14.66
N LYS A 273 20.50 0.19 -13.53
CA LYS A 273 20.92 -0.36 -12.24
C LYS A 273 20.06 -1.55 -11.82
N LEU A 274 18.74 -1.50 -12.04
CA LEU A 274 17.87 -2.66 -11.80
C LEU A 274 18.32 -3.85 -12.65
N THR A 275 18.54 -3.65 -13.94
CA THR A 275 18.99 -4.70 -14.86
C THR A 275 20.30 -5.31 -14.39
N ASN A 276 21.29 -4.47 -14.04
CA ASN A 276 22.57 -4.96 -13.53
C ASN A 276 22.43 -5.78 -12.23
N VAL A 277 21.58 -5.34 -11.30
CA VAL A 277 21.30 -6.08 -10.05
C VAL A 277 20.64 -7.43 -10.32
N LEU A 278 19.74 -7.52 -11.31
CA LEU A 278 19.06 -8.77 -11.64
C LEU A 278 19.95 -9.74 -12.39
N GLU A 279 20.74 -9.27 -13.37
CA GLU A 279 21.64 -10.11 -14.18
C GLU A 279 22.83 -10.64 -13.37
N ASN A 280 23.31 -9.88 -12.37
CA ASN A 280 24.43 -10.24 -11.50
C ASN A 280 23.96 -10.53 -10.07
N PHE A 281 22.78 -11.12 -9.92
CA PHE A 281 22.18 -11.32 -8.61
C PHE A 281 22.94 -12.36 -7.78
N GLU A 282 23.42 -11.92 -6.64
CA GLU A 282 23.97 -12.79 -5.59
C GLU A 282 23.16 -12.59 -4.31
N PRO A 283 22.61 -13.64 -3.68
CA PRO A 283 21.81 -13.52 -2.47
C PRO A 283 22.59 -12.87 -1.32
N ILE A 284 21.97 -11.89 -0.65
CA ILE A 284 22.50 -11.34 0.61
C ILE A 284 22.47 -12.39 1.74
N GLY A 285 21.58 -13.36 1.64
CA GLY A 285 21.24 -14.23 2.76
C GLY A 285 20.41 -13.50 3.80
N ARG A 286 20.68 -13.70 5.09
CA ARG A 286 20.08 -12.95 6.23
C ARG A 286 18.54 -12.99 6.27
N GLU A 287 17.93 -14.12 5.91
CA GLU A 287 16.48 -14.28 5.85
C GLU A 287 15.81 -13.97 7.19
N GLN A 288 16.36 -14.50 8.30
CA GLN A 288 15.78 -14.28 9.62
C GLN A 288 15.81 -12.80 10.00
N GLU A 289 16.88 -12.08 9.71
CA GLU A 289 17.00 -10.65 10.03
C GLU A 289 15.97 -9.80 9.26
N ARG A 290 15.65 -10.18 8.01
CA ARG A 290 14.56 -9.53 7.26
C ARG A 290 13.20 -9.77 7.90
N ARG A 291 12.95 -10.96 8.41
CA ARG A 291 11.73 -11.26 9.15
C ARG A 291 11.65 -10.50 10.46
N ASP A 292 12.77 -10.42 11.18
CA ASP A 292 12.85 -9.67 12.44
C ASP A 292 12.58 -8.18 12.16
N MET A 293 13.17 -7.60 11.11
CA MET A 293 12.87 -6.23 10.66
C MET A 293 11.37 -6.04 10.36
N PHE A 294 10.72 -6.99 9.65
CA PHE A 294 9.28 -6.93 9.42
C PHE A 294 8.50 -6.88 10.72
N HIS A 295 8.80 -7.77 11.67
CA HIS A 295 8.11 -7.82 12.95
C HIS A 295 8.31 -6.55 13.78
N ASP A 296 9.51 -6.01 13.80
CA ASP A 296 9.83 -4.76 14.50
C ASP A 296 9.04 -3.57 13.93
N ILE A 297 8.98 -3.46 12.59
CA ILE A 297 8.17 -2.44 11.91
C ILE A 297 6.69 -2.60 12.29
N MET A 298 6.13 -3.81 12.19
CA MET A 298 4.72 -4.05 12.51
C MET A 298 4.40 -3.80 13.98
N LEU A 299 5.27 -4.19 14.90
CA LEU A 299 5.11 -3.94 16.34
C LEU A 299 5.12 -2.44 16.65
N LYS A 300 6.10 -1.71 16.12
CA LYS A 300 6.21 -0.26 16.30
C LYS A 300 4.97 0.47 15.78
N ASN A 301 4.51 0.10 14.58
CA ASN A 301 3.34 0.70 13.97
C ASN A 301 2.05 0.36 14.74
N SER A 302 1.91 -0.90 15.16
CA SER A 302 0.78 -1.35 15.99
C SER A 302 0.66 -0.52 17.28
N ASN A 303 1.77 -0.36 18.01
CA ASN A 303 1.78 0.41 19.26
C ASN A 303 1.37 1.88 19.02
N ARG A 304 1.90 2.53 17.99
CA ARG A 304 1.55 3.92 17.65
C ARG A 304 0.07 4.07 17.29
N LEU A 305 -0.48 3.14 16.50
CA LEU A 305 -1.90 3.13 16.14
C LEU A 305 -2.80 2.90 17.37
N ILE A 306 -2.44 1.95 18.25
CA ILE A 306 -3.17 1.68 19.49
C ILE A 306 -3.19 2.90 20.39
N ASP A 307 -2.03 3.53 20.60
CA ASP A 307 -1.91 4.72 21.43
C ASP A 307 -2.75 5.87 20.87
N PHE A 308 -2.73 6.08 19.56
CA PHE A 308 -3.58 7.06 18.91
C PHE A 308 -5.06 6.79 19.16
N PHE A 309 -5.55 5.57 18.87
CA PHE A 309 -6.97 5.24 18.99
C PHE A 309 -7.48 5.18 20.45
N LYS A 310 -6.61 5.03 21.43
CA LYS A 310 -6.98 5.12 22.85
C LYS A 310 -7.14 6.55 23.35
N ASN A 311 -6.53 7.51 22.65
CA ASN A 311 -6.51 8.92 23.07
C ASN A 311 -7.41 9.84 22.25
N ILE A 312 -8.17 9.32 21.32
CA ILE A 312 -9.13 10.11 20.52
C ILE A 312 -10.51 10.24 21.14
#